data_6231d438c11fdb30f7722ef3b79312a8
#
_entry.id   6231d438c11fdb30f7722ef3b79312a8
#
_cell.length_a   1.000
_cell.length_b   1.000
_cell.length_c   1.000
_cell.angle_alpha   90.00
_cell.angle_beta   90.00
_cell.angle_gamma   90.00
#
_symmetry.space_group_name_H-M   'P 1'
#
loop_
_entity.id
_entity.type
_entity.pdbx_description
1 polymer ?
#
loop_
_entity_poly.entity_id
_entity_poly.type
_entity_poly.pdbx_seq_one_letter_code
_entity_poly.pdbx_strand_id
1 'polypeptide(L)'
;DRHGVAGRCHLGNIGTFRAVICLYPEQQRAFFVAFNSDPEDGRFDRVEALLVDALGVTSPSLQPVQAPSIDPNEWEGFYRVRPNRFEQFAYLDELAGVTRVRWDGDELHLEPLAGSARALTPVGGKLFRAPDRREATHVLLRTSEGVPVVSDGLRTLERVNAVSVWGLWLSAAVGVVALGYMLFVGAFRSVMALRREEWRNEPL
;
A
#
# COMPACT_ATOMS: atom_id res chain seq x y z
N ASP A 1 13.55 5.38 -10.23
CA ASP A 1 13.95 4.58 -11.38
C ASP A 1 12.84 3.65 -11.83
N ARG A 2 12.84 3.30 -13.11
CA ARG A 2 11.93 2.30 -13.68
C ARG A 2 12.65 1.48 -14.72
N HIS A 3 12.22 0.24 -14.90
CA HIS A 3 12.79 -0.69 -15.89
C HIS A 3 14.32 -0.82 -15.81
N GLY A 4 14.85 -0.73 -14.61
CA GLY A 4 16.28 -0.89 -14.35
C GLY A 4 17.16 0.32 -14.70
N VAL A 5 16.58 1.48 -14.98
CA VAL A 5 17.32 2.72 -15.27
C VAL A 5 16.98 3.78 -14.23
N ALA A 6 18.01 4.42 -13.68
CA ALA A 6 17.82 5.52 -12.73
C ALA A 6 17.26 6.76 -13.45
N GLY A 7 16.13 7.26 -12.96
CA GLY A 7 15.46 8.43 -13.52
C GLY A 7 14.40 8.96 -12.55
N ARG A 8 13.80 10.07 -12.90
CA ARG A 8 12.71 10.70 -12.15
C ARG A 8 11.43 10.60 -12.94
N CYS A 9 10.50 9.78 -12.46
CA CYS A 9 9.23 9.53 -13.13
C CYS A 9 8.06 10.00 -12.27
N HIS A 10 7.04 10.53 -12.92
CA HIS A 10 5.76 10.86 -12.30
C HIS A 10 4.62 10.20 -13.09
N LEU A 11 3.71 9.58 -12.36
CA LEU A 11 2.49 9.00 -12.94
C LEU A 11 1.30 9.90 -12.64
N GLY A 12 0.42 10.03 -13.61
CA GLY A 12 -0.91 10.59 -13.46
C GLY A 12 -1.96 9.53 -13.82
N ASN A 13 -2.98 9.40 -12.98
CA ASN A 13 -4.16 8.58 -13.28
C ASN A 13 -5.39 9.30 -12.76
N ILE A 14 -6.32 9.66 -13.65
CA ILE A 14 -7.61 10.28 -13.31
C ILE A 14 -8.69 9.64 -14.18
N GLY A 15 -9.51 8.80 -13.55
CA GLY A 15 -10.58 8.10 -14.24
C GLY A 15 -10.03 7.19 -15.35
N THR A 16 -10.36 7.50 -16.60
CA THR A 16 -9.91 6.75 -17.78
C THR A 16 -8.63 7.28 -18.41
N PHE A 17 -8.02 8.33 -17.84
CA PHE A 17 -6.79 8.92 -18.37
C PHE A 17 -5.58 8.46 -17.55
N ARG A 18 -4.56 8.00 -18.24
CA ARG A 18 -3.28 7.63 -17.66
C ARG A 18 -2.16 8.36 -18.36
N ALA A 19 -1.22 8.92 -17.61
CA ALA A 19 -0.04 9.56 -18.16
C ALA A 19 1.21 9.19 -17.36
N VAL A 20 2.35 9.16 -18.04
CA VAL A 20 3.67 8.96 -17.44
C VAL A 20 4.65 9.93 -18.07
N ILE A 21 5.39 10.63 -17.24
CA ILE A 21 6.58 11.37 -17.64
C ILE A 21 7.79 10.78 -16.92
N CYS A 22 8.87 10.53 -17.65
CA CYS A 22 10.15 10.11 -17.09
C CYS A 22 11.28 11.00 -17.63
N LEU A 23 12.12 11.45 -16.72
CA LEU A 23 13.29 12.28 -16.98
C LEU A 23 14.54 11.51 -16.60
N TYR A 24 15.53 11.50 -17.48
CA TYR A 24 16.87 10.93 -17.30
C TYR A 24 17.91 12.05 -17.45
N PRO A 25 18.11 12.87 -16.41
CA PRO A 25 18.92 14.09 -16.52
C PRO A 25 20.35 13.83 -16.90
N GLU A 26 20.94 12.76 -16.40
CA GLU A 26 22.34 12.39 -16.69
C GLU A 26 22.59 12.08 -18.17
N GLN A 27 21.59 11.49 -18.85
CA GLN A 27 21.63 11.20 -20.27
C GLN A 27 20.97 12.28 -21.13
N GLN A 28 20.41 13.34 -20.49
CA GLN A 28 19.66 14.41 -21.14
C GLN A 28 18.51 13.89 -22.02
N ARG A 29 17.81 12.88 -21.54
CA ARG A 29 16.69 12.21 -22.21
C ARG A 29 15.44 12.23 -21.36
N ALA A 30 14.31 12.19 -22.03
CA ALA A 30 13.00 12.13 -21.39
C ALA A 30 11.98 11.51 -22.33
N PHE A 31 10.90 10.98 -21.75
CA PHE A 31 9.68 10.70 -22.49
C PHE A 31 8.44 11.16 -21.73
N PHE A 32 7.40 11.41 -22.49
CA PHE A 32 6.05 11.59 -21.98
C PHE A 32 5.12 10.74 -22.82
N VAL A 33 4.23 10.01 -22.15
CA VAL A 33 3.17 9.25 -22.81
C VAL A 33 1.87 9.46 -22.05
N ALA A 34 0.78 9.63 -22.78
CA ALA A 34 -0.56 9.73 -22.22
C ALA A 34 -1.52 8.83 -23.00
N PHE A 35 -2.43 8.19 -22.27
CA PHE A 35 -3.48 7.35 -22.80
C PHE A 35 -4.82 7.96 -22.38
N ASN A 36 -5.78 7.94 -23.30
CA ASN A 36 -7.16 8.34 -23.02
C ASN A 36 -8.05 7.15 -22.63
N SER A 37 -7.45 6.03 -22.30
CA SER A 37 -8.10 4.85 -21.77
C SER A 37 -7.21 4.19 -20.73
N ASP A 38 -7.83 3.54 -19.74
CA ASP A 38 -7.15 2.79 -18.67
C ASP A 38 -7.87 1.45 -18.50
N PRO A 39 -7.77 0.53 -19.50
CA PRO A 39 -8.37 -0.79 -19.40
C PRO A 39 -7.68 -1.60 -18.28
N GLU A 40 -8.46 -2.38 -17.53
CA GLU A 40 -7.96 -3.17 -16.38
C GLU A 40 -6.84 -4.14 -16.76
N ASP A 41 -6.82 -4.64 -17.99
CA ASP A 41 -5.81 -5.53 -18.55
C ASP A 41 -4.68 -4.80 -19.30
N GLY A 42 -4.67 -3.47 -19.25
CA GLY A 42 -3.69 -2.62 -19.93
C GLY A 42 -2.27 -2.85 -19.44
N ARG A 43 -1.39 -3.30 -20.34
CA ARG A 43 0.03 -3.55 -20.02
C ARG A 43 0.89 -2.32 -20.25
N PHE A 44 0.59 -1.27 -19.53
CA PHE A 44 1.28 0.02 -19.61
C PHE A 44 2.76 -0.08 -19.21
N ASP A 45 3.10 -0.99 -18.33
CA ASP A 45 4.47 -1.33 -17.93
C ASP A 45 5.34 -1.74 -19.12
N ARG A 46 4.76 -2.49 -20.08
CA ARG A 46 5.47 -2.87 -21.31
C ARG A 46 5.71 -1.68 -22.24
N VAL A 47 4.75 -0.78 -22.36
CA VAL A 47 4.93 0.42 -23.18
C VAL A 47 6.02 1.31 -22.57
N GLU A 48 6.00 1.49 -21.25
CA GLU A 48 7.04 2.22 -20.54
C GLU A 48 8.42 1.58 -20.75
N ALA A 49 8.53 0.23 -20.65
CA ALA A 49 9.78 -0.49 -20.89
C ALA A 49 10.31 -0.28 -22.31
N LEU A 50 9.43 -0.37 -23.33
CA LEU A 50 9.79 -0.10 -24.73
C LEU A 50 10.26 1.32 -24.96
N LEU A 51 9.65 2.32 -24.30
CA LEU A 51 10.07 3.71 -24.38
C LEU A 51 11.44 3.92 -23.74
N VAL A 52 11.71 3.31 -22.60
CA VAL A 52 13.02 3.34 -21.94
C VAL A 52 14.09 2.71 -22.84
N ASP A 53 13.80 1.56 -23.44
CA ASP A 53 14.71 0.86 -24.36
C ASP A 53 14.96 1.70 -25.62
N ALA A 54 13.92 2.25 -26.23
CA ALA A 54 14.02 3.11 -27.40
C ALA A 54 14.84 4.39 -27.17
N LEU A 55 14.83 4.92 -25.94
CA LEU A 55 15.69 6.02 -25.56
C LEU A 55 17.17 5.61 -25.46
N GLY A 56 17.48 4.33 -25.36
CA GLY A 56 18.85 3.83 -25.19
C GLY A 56 19.52 4.37 -23.92
N VAL A 57 18.73 4.62 -22.86
CA VAL A 57 19.28 5.03 -21.57
C VAL A 57 19.77 3.79 -20.81
N THR A 58 20.94 3.89 -20.20
CA THR A 58 21.57 2.80 -19.45
C THR A 58 21.92 3.26 -18.06
N SER A 59 21.89 2.33 -17.11
CA SER A 59 22.40 2.60 -15.76
C SER A 59 23.72 1.85 -15.55
N PRO A 60 24.65 2.44 -14.80
CA PRO A 60 25.86 1.72 -14.39
C PRO A 60 25.48 0.45 -13.59
N SER A 61 26.35 -0.55 -13.62
CA SER A 61 26.14 -1.77 -12.87
C SER A 61 26.12 -1.47 -11.36
N LEU A 62 25.21 -2.12 -10.65
CA LEU A 62 25.13 -1.98 -9.19
C LEU A 62 26.36 -2.60 -8.55
N GLN A 63 27.02 -1.86 -7.70
CA GLN A 63 28.08 -2.42 -6.85
C GLN A 63 27.45 -3.22 -5.70
N PRO A 64 28.03 -4.35 -5.29
CA PRO A 64 27.61 -5.06 -4.09
C PRO A 64 27.75 -4.12 -2.88
N VAL A 65 26.67 -3.96 -2.14
CA VAL A 65 26.67 -3.14 -0.93
C VAL A 65 26.68 -4.07 0.28
N GLN A 66 27.49 -3.73 1.26
CA GLN A 66 27.52 -4.44 2.53
C GLN A 66 26.15 -4.37 3.21
N ALA A 67 25.65 -5.51 3.68
CA ALA A 67 24.40 -5.56 4.44
C ALA A 67 24.45 -4.60 5.62
N PRO A 68 23.38 -3.84 5.87
CA PRO A 68 23.37 -2.87 6.94
C PRO A 68 23.40 -3.58 8.31
N SER A 69 24.20 -3.05 9.23
CA SER A 69 24.13 -3.45 10.64
C SER A 69 22.88 -2.85 11.30
N ILE A 70 21.71 -3.40 11.01
CA ILE A 70 20.43 -3.01 11.56
C ILE A 70 19.93 -4.13 12.46
N ASP A 71 19.50 -3.80 13.68
CA ASP A 71 18.79 -4.77 14.52
C ASP A 71 17.35 -4.94 13.98
N PRO A 72 16.99 -6.14 13.46
CA PRO A 72 15.65 -6.40 12.94
C PRO A 72 14.54 -6.11 13.94
N ASN A 73 14.76 -6.42 15.22
CA ASN A 73 13.75 -6.26 16.27
C ASN A 73 13.30 -4.81 16.47
N GLU A 74 14.17 -3.86 16.15
CA GLU A 74 13.84 -2.44 16.24
C GLU A 74 12.81 -2.01 15.19
N TRP A 75 12.71 -2.75 14.06
CA TRP A 75 11.94 -2.34 12.91
C TRP A 75 10.77 -3.27 12.59
N GLU A 76 10.74 -4.46 13.15
CA GLU A 76 9.60 -5.36 12.99
C GLU A 76 8.36 -4.83 13.71
N GLY A 77 7.19 -5.05 13.11
CA GLY A 77 5.92 -4.70 13.71
C GLY A 77 4.86 -4.25 12.73
N PHE A 78 3.85 -3.60 13.25
CA PHE A 78 2.76 -3.01 12.48
C PHE A 78 3.01 -1.54 12.23
N TYR A 79 2.71 -1.11 11.01
CA TYR A 79 2.92 0.25 10.53
C TYR A 79 1.65 0.76 9.86
N ARG A 80 1.46 2.08 9.88
CA ARG A 80 0.37 2.78 9.19
C ARG A 80 0.87 4.01 8.47
N VAL A 81 0.20 4.36 7.38
CA VAL A 81 0.50 5.60 6.66
C VAL A 81 0.17 6.80 7.53
N ARG A 82 1.12 7.72 7.66
CA ARG A 82 0.97 9.00 8.39
C ARG A 82 1.55 10.15 7.55
N PRO A 83 0.92 11.33 7.56
CA PRO A 83 -0.44 11.61 8.05
C PRO A 83 -1.52 10.96 7.19
N ASN A 84 -2.72 10.78 7.75
CA ASN A 84 -3.87 10.32 6.99
C ASN A 84 -4.24 11.35 5.91
N ARG A 85 -4.54 10.85 4.71
CA ARG A 85 -4.84 11.70 3.56
C ARG A 85 -6.22 12.35 3.62
N PHE A 86 -7.18 11.64 4.18
CA PHE A 86 -8.58 12.07 4.26
C PHE A 86 -9.14 11.79 5.65
N GLU A 87 -9.48 12.83 6.38
CA GLU A 87 -10.05 12.70 7.73
C GLU A 87 -11.39 11.94 7.75
N GLN A 88 -12.20 12.11 6.67
CA GLN A 88 -13.50 11.45 6.55
C GLN A 88 -13.40 9.91 6.50
N PHE A 89 -12.28 9.39 6.00
CA PHE A 89 -12.01 7.95 5.87
C PHE A 89 -10.98 7.45 6.87
N ALA A 90 -10.58 8.28 7.83
CA ALA A 90 -9.51 7.95 8.78
C ALA A 90 -9.74 6.60 9.47
N TYR A 91 -10.98 6.28 9.86
CA TYR A 91 -11.30 5.00 10.49
C TYR A 91 -11.06 3.80 9.55
N LEU A 92 -11.45 3.91 8.28
CA LEU A 92 -11.23 2.85 7.28
C LEU A 92 -9.74 2.70 6.96
N ASP A 93 -9.02 3.81 6.84
CA ASP A 93 -7.58 3.82 6.63
C ASP A 93 -6.84 3.21 7.85
N GLU A 94 -7.30 3.50 9.05
CA GLU A 94 -6.79 2.91 10.29
C GLU A 94 -7.04 1.40 10.36
N LEU A 95 -8.18 0.92 9.85
CA LEU A 95 -8.55 -0.49 9.86
C LEU A 95 -7.84 -1.29 8.76
N ALA A 96 -7.82 -0.78 7.53
CA ALA A 96 -7.33 -1.47 6.34
C ALA A 96 -5.90 -1.10 5.95
N GLY A 97 -5.42 0.09 6.32
CA GLY A 97 -4.12 0.64 5.93
C GLY A 97 -2.94 0.12 6.76
N VAL A 98 -3.09 -1.03 7.41
CA VAL A 98 -2.02 -1.65 8.20
C VAL A 98 -1.05 -2.39 7.29
N THR A 99 0.24 -2.14 7.47
CA THR A 99 1.33 -2.88 6.83
C THR A 99 2.15 -3.56 7.92
N ARG A 100 2.36 -4.84 7.80
CA ARG A 100 3.30 -5.57 8.66
C ARG A 100 4.70 -5.45 8.04
N VAL A 101 5.66 -5.08 8.86
CA VAL A 101 7.09 -5.07 8.52
C VAL A 101 7.75 -6.25 9.19
N ARG A 102 8.45 -7.06 8.43
CA ARG A 102 9.16 -8.26 8.89
C ARG A 102 10.50 -8.37 8.19
N TRP A 103 11.46 -8.97 8.86
CA TRP A 103 12.73 -9.37 8.28
C TRP A 103 12.71 -10.85 7.89
N ASP A 104 13.36 -11.15 6.77
CA ASP A 104 13.63 -12.52 6.34
C ASP A 104 15.07 -12.58 5.78
N GLY A 105 15.98 -13.10 6.57
CA GLY A 105 17.42 -12.97 6.29
C GLY A 105 17.85 -11.51 6.29
N ASP A 106 18.36 -11.03 5.16
CA ASP A 106 18.79 -9.64 4.97
C ASP A 106 17.72 -8.75 4.31
N GLU A 107 16.57 -9.30 3.94
CA GLU A 107 15.52 -8.57 3.25
C GLU A 107 14.45 -8.03 4.20
N LEU A 108 13.98 -6.82 3.91
CA LEU A 108 12.88 -6.18 4.62
C LEU A 108 11.57 -6.42 3.86
N HIS A 109 10.66 -7.16 4.47
CA HIS A 109 9.35 -7.46 3.88
C HIS A 109 8.30 -6.47 4.34
N LEU A 110 7.64 -5.82 3.39
CA LEU A 110 6.45 -5.00 3.60
C LEU A 110 5.24 -5.81 3.18
N GLU A 111 4.40 -6.17 4.14
CA GLU A 111 3.20 -6.99 3.96
C GLU A 111 1.95 -6.13 4.27
N PRO A 112 1.42 -5.36 3.30
CA PRO A 112 0.19 -4.61 3.52
C PRO A 112 -0.99 -5.57 3.66
N LEU A 113 -1.97 -5.23 4.50
CA LEU A 113 -3.20 -6.01 4.66
C LEU A 113 -3.98 -6.11 3.35
N ALA A 114 -3.99 -5.01 2.58
CA ALA A 114 -4.57 -4.97 1.25
C ALA A 114 -3.47 -4.62 0.24
N GLY A 115 -3.19 -5.53 -0.70
CA GLY A 115 -2.15 -5.38 -1.70
C GLY A 115 -1.12 -6.49 -1.70
N SER A 116 -0.11 -6.36 -2.55
CA SER A 116 0.95 -7.35 -2.69
C SER A 116 2.09 -7.08 -1.71
N ALA A 117 2.58 -8.12 -1.07
CA ALA A 117 3.81 -8.07 -0.29
C ALA A 117 5.00 -7.69 -1.18
N ARG A 118 5.96 -6.97 -0.60
CA ARG A 118 7.19 -6.55 -1.28
C ARG A 118 8.38 -6.87 -0.41
N ALA A 119 9.36 -7.57 -1.00
CA ALA A 119 10.67 -7.74 -0.42
C ALA A 119 11.58 -6.60 -0.86
N LEU A 120 12.28 -5.99 0.06
CA LEU A 120 13.19 -4.87 -0.16
C LEU A 120 14.61 -5.32 0.16
N THR A 121 15.52 -5.22 -0.81
CA THR A 121 16.93 -5.57 -0.67
C THR A 121 17.71 -4.37 -0.12
N PRO A 122 18.61 -4.56 0.88
CA PRO A 122 19.43 -3.48 1.40
C PRO A 122 20.42 -2.98 0.33
N VAL A 123 20.65 -1.66 0.31
CA VAL A 123 21.60 -1.01 -0.60
C VAL A 123 22.63 -0.13 0.14
N GLY A 124 22.67 -0.23 1.45
CA GLY A 124 23.63 0.42 2.34
C GLY A 124 23.00 1.31 3.38
N GLY A 125 23.59 1.35 4.57
CA GLY A 125 23.06 2.09 5.70
C GLY A 125 21.62 1.69 6.00
N LYS A 126 20.70 2.65 5.99
CA LYS A 126 19.25 2.44 6.22
C LYS A 126 18.45 2.52 4.92
N LEU A 127 19.09 2.33 3.77
CA LEU A 127 18.46 2.43 2.46
C LEU A 127 18.14 1.04 1.92
N PHE A 128 16.96 0.92 1.31
CA PHE A 128 16.43 -0.31 0.74
C PHE A 128 15.90 -0.08 -0.66
N ARG A 129 15.91 -1.10 -1.47
CA ARG A 129 15.52 -1.10 -2.86
C ARG A 129 14.45 -2.12 -3.14
N ALA A 130 13.40 -1.72 -3.87
CA ALA A 130 12.40 -2.64 -4.40
C ALA A 130 12.99 -3.50 -5.54
N PRO A 131 12.49 -4.74 -5.78
CA PRO A 131 13.06 -5.67 -6.76
C PRO A 131 13.07 -5.14 -8.19
N ASP A 132 12.09 -4.30 -8.54
CA ASP A 132 11.92 -3.69 -9.86
C ASP A 132 12.72 -2.38 -10.02
N ARG A 133 13.58 -2.05 -9.04
CA ARG A 133 14.33 -0.79 -8.99
C ARG A 133 15.84 -1.03 -8.92
N ARG A 134 16.62 -0.06 -9.35
CA ARG A 134 18.07 -0.04 -9.21
C ARG A 134 18.55 0.82 -8.07
N GLU A 135 17.91 1.93 -7.87
CA GLU A 135 18.23 2.88 -6.81
C GLU A 135 17.44 2.57 -5.53
N ALA A 136 17.91 3.10 -4.41
CA ALA A 136 17.19 3.05 -3.16
C ALA A 136 15.79 3.70 -3.31
N THR A 137 14.77 2.97 -2.89
CA THR A 137 13.38 3.41 -2.97
C THR A 137 12.75 3.61 -1.60
N HIS A 138 13.35 3.04 -0.58
CA HIS A 138 12.86 3.12 0.79
C HIS A 138 14.00 3.46 1.73
N VAL A 139 13.66 4.14 2.81
CA VAL A 139 14.58 4.50 3.87
C VAL A 139 13.96 4.24 5.24
N LEU A 140 14.77 3.72 6.16
CA LEU A 140 14.40 3.58 7.56
C LEU A 140 14.81 4.84 8.31
N LEU A 141 13.83 5.50 8.94
CA LEU A 141 13.99 6.74 9.68
C LEU A 141 13.40 6.59 11.08
N ARG A 142 13.67 7.57 11.94
CA ARG A 142 12.96 7.75 13.22
C ARG A 142 12.36 9.14 13.25
N THR A 143 11.17 9.25 13.81
CA THR A 143 10.59 10.56 14.13
C THR A 143 11.40 11.28 15.18
N SER A 144 11.09 12.56 15.43
CA SER A 144 11.68 13.32 16.57
C SER A 144 11.41 12.67 17.93
N GLU A 145 10.36 11.85 18.03
CA GLU A 145 9.98 11.09 19.24
C GLU A 145 10.65 9.71 19.29
N GLY A 146 11.49 9.37 18.29
CA GLY A 146 12.20 8.10 18.20
C GLY A 146 11.39 6.95 17.62
N VAL A 147 10.17 7.18 17.14
CA VAL A 147 9.32 6.13 16.55
C VAL A 147 9.88 5.67 15.21
N PRO A 148 10.01 4.35 14.98
CA PRO A 148 10.47 3.80 13.71
C PRO A 148 9.53 4.13 12.55
N VAL A 149 10.12 4.50 11.42
CA VAL A 149 9.43 4.93 10.20
C VAL A 149 10.06 4.29 8.98
N VAL A 150 9.24 3.79 8.07
CA VAL A 150 9.64 3.37 6.72
C VAL A 150 9.06 4.35 5.72
N SER A 151 9.90 4.98 4.91
CA SER A 151 9.44 5.95 3.91
C SER A 151 9.89 5.56 2.51
N ASP A 152 8.98 5.70 1.54
CA ASP A 152 9.27 5.56 0.10
C ASP A 152 9.42 6.91 -0.62
N GLY A 153 9.50 8.00 0.16
CA GLY A 153 9.58 9.37 -0.36
C GLY A 153 8.21 9.99 -0.70
N LEU A 154 7.18 9.19 -0.90
CA LEU A 154 5.80 9.63 -1.14
C LEU A 154 4.88 9.31 0.04
N ARG A 155 5.16 8.20 0.71
CA ARG A 155 4.40 7.72 1.86
C ARG A 155 5.35 7.47 3.02
N THR A 156 4.85 7.74 4.19
CA THR A 156 5.54 7.48 5.44
C THR A 156 4.73 6.48 6.24
N LEU A 157 5.33 5.33 6.51
CA LEU A 157 4.76 4.28 7.33
C LEU A 157 5.35 4.43 8.73
N GLU A 158 4.54 4.76 9.70
CA GLU A 158 4.94 4.94 11.10
C GLU A 158 4.54 3.72 11.92
N ARG A 159 5.45 3.24 12.77
CA ARG A 159 5.21 2.08 13.63
C ARG A 159 4.09 2.38 14.63
N VAL A 160 3.16 1.43 14.73
CA VAL A 160 2.03 1.51 15.66
C VAL A 160 2.05 0.36 16.65
N ASN A 161 1.42 0.56 17.80
CA ASN A 161 1.31 -0.49 18.80
C ASN A 161 0.40 -1.63 18.31
N ALA A 162 0.87 -2.87 18.39
CA ALA A 162 0.10 -4.05 18.02
C ALA A 162 -1.23 -4.16 18.79
N VAL A 163 -1.26 -3.77 20.06
CA VAL A 163 -2.49 -3.79 20.88
C VAL A 163 -3.55 -2.85 20.28
N SER A 164 -3.16 -1.68 19.80
CA SER A 164 -4.10 -0.75 19.14
C SER A 164 -4.64 -1.30 17.82
N VAL A 165 -3.83 -2.04 17.06
CA VAL A 165 -4.26 -2.68 15.81
C VAL A 165 -5.28 -3.78 16.12
N TRP A 166 -4.97 -4.69 17.03
CA TRP A 166 -5.86 -5.78 17.39
C TRP A 166 -7.13 -5.30 18.09
N GLY A 167 -7.02 -4.27 18.96
CA GLY A 167 -8.18 -3.65 19.60
C GLY A 167 -9.16 -3.05 18.61
N LEU A 168 -8.65 -2.37 17.58
CA LEU A 168 -9.46 -1.79 16.52
C LEU A 168 -10.16 -2.89 15.70
N TRP A 169 -9.45 -3.94 15.32
CA TRP A 169 -10.04 -5.05 14.56
C TRP A 169 -11.08 -5.81 15.36
N LEU A 170 -10.82 -6.04 16.65
CA LEU A 170 -11.79 -6.67 17.54
C LEU A 170 -13.06 -5.81 17.66
N SER A 171 -12.91 -4.50 17.85
CA SER A 171 -14.07 -3.58 17.93
C SER A 171 -14.89 -3.58 16.64
N ALA A 172 -14.23 -3.59 15.48
CA ALA A 172 -14.89 -3.68 14.18
C ALA A 172 -15.65 -5.01 14.04
N ALA A 173 -15.03 -6.14 14.41
CA ALA A 173 -15.67 -7.46 14.37
C ALA A 173 -16.90 -7.53 15.27
N VAL A 174 -16.81 -7.02 16.50
CA VAL A 174 -17.95 -6.93 17.44
C VAL A 174 -19.06 -6.06 16.85
N GLY A 175 -18.71 -4.91 16.23
CA GLY A 175 -19.69 -4.04 15.58
C GLY A 175 -20.42 -4.73 14.43
N VAL A 176 -19.71 -5.46 13.56
CA VAL A 176 -20.31 -6.23 12.46
C VAL A 176 -21.25 -7.33 13.00
N VAL A 177 -20.83 -8.08 14.02
CA VAL A 177 -21.66 -9.11 14.65
C VAL A 177 -22.92 -8.50 15.27
N ALA A 178 -22.78 -7.39 16.00
CA ALA A 178 -23.93 -6.70 16.62
C ALA A 178 -24.91 -6.19 15.56
N LEU A 179 -24.42 -5.60 14.47
CA LEU A 179 -25.25 -5.16 13.35
C LEU A 179 -25.98 -6.35 12.71
N GLY A 180 -25.28 -7.45 12.43
CA GLY A 180 -25.87 -8.67 11.89
C GLY A 180 -26.97 -9.24 12.79
N TYR A 181 -26.73 -9.26 14.10
CA TYR A 181 -27.73 -9.67 15.08
C TYR A 181 -28.98 -8.77 15.06
N MET A 182 -28.79 -7.45 15.06
CA MET A 182 -29.92 -6.51 15.00
C MET A 182 -30.74 -6.67 13.72
N LEU A 183 -30.08 -6.82 12.57
CA LEU A 183 -30.75 -7.08 11.30
C LEU A 183 -31.53 -8.40 11.30
N PHE A 184 -30.93 -9.46 11.81
CA PHE A 184 -31.57 -10.77 11.93
C PHE A 184 -32.81 -10.72 12.84
N VAL A 185 -32.70 -10.14 14.04
CA VAL A 185 -33.82 -10.01 14.98
C VAL A 185 -34.91 -9.10 14.42
N GLY A 186 -34.53 -8.01 13.75
CA GLY A 186 -35.47 -7.11 13.07
C GLY A 186 -36.25 -7.82 11.98
N ALA A 187 -35.58 -8.53 11.09
CA ALA A 187 -36.21 -9.30 10.02
C ALA A 187 -37.13 -10.40 10.59
N PHE A 188 -36.64 -11.16 11.59
CA PHE A 188 -37.42 -12.20 12.23
C PHE A 188 -38.72 -11.64 12.85
N ARG A 189 -38.64 -10.53 13.60
CA ARG A 189 -39.79 -9.87 14.20
C ARG A 189 -40.80 -9.37 13.16
N SER A 190 -40.28 -8.80 12.04
CA SER A 190 -41.13 -8.35 10.94
C SER A 190 -41.91 -9.50 10.29
N VAL A 191 -41.24 -10.61 10.01
CA VAL A 191 -41.90 -11.83 9.46
C VAL A 191 -42.94 -12.38 10.42
N MET A 192 -42.64 -12.44 11.71
CA MET A 192 -43.59 -12.90 12.71
C MET A 192 -44.82 -11.96 12.88
N ALA A 193 -44.62 -10.66 12.73
CA ALA A 193 -45.71 -9.69 12.77
C ALA A 193 -46.63 -9.88 11.56
N LEU A 194 -46.08 -10.03 10.34
CA LEU A 194 -46.87 -10.25 9.12
C LEU A 194 -47.69 -11.55 9.21
N ARG A 195 -47.11 -12.65 9.68
CA ARG A 195 -47.81 -13.91 9.89
C ARG A 195 -48.96 -13.77 10.88
N ARG A 196 -48.80 -13.02 11.98
CA ARG A 196 -49.87 -12.78 12.95
C ARG A 196 -51.01 -11.98 12.34
N GLU A 197 -50.76 -11.04 11.45
CA GLU A 197 -51.80 -10.31 10.74
C GLU A 197 -52.60 -11.18 9.78
N GLU A 198 -51.94 -12.09 9.03
CA GLU A 198 -52.59 -13.07 8.17
C GLU A 198 -53.58 -13.94 8.94
N TRP A 199 -53.13 -14.54 10.08
CA TRP A 199 -53.99 -15.38 10.94
C TRP A 199 -55.17 -14.62 11.54
N ARG A 200 -55.06 -13.33 11.77
CA ARG A 200 -56.16 -12.51 12.29
C ARG A 200 -57.20 -12.17 11.24
N ASN A 201 -56.83 -12.18 9.98
CA ASN A 201 -57.69 -11.78 8.85
C ASN A 201 -58.27 -12.98 8.10
N GLU A 202 -58.08 -14.23 8.53
CA GLU A 202 -58.79 -15.38 7.98
C GLU A 202 -60.25 -15.35 8.44
N PRO A 203 -61.24 -15.29 7.50
CA PRO A 203 -62.66 -15.34 7.84
C PRO A 203 -63.01 -16.76 8.35
N LEU A 204 -63.79 -16.81 9.44
CA LEU A 204 -64.42 -18.03 9.97
C LEU A 204 -65.43 -18.61 8.98
#